data_ab6f599b3be59813d08b46d5e679b2e4
#
_entry.id   ab6f599b3be59813d08b46d5e679b2e4
#
_cell.length_a   1.000
_cell.length_b   1.000
_cell.length_c   1.000
_cell.angle_alpha   90.00
_cell.angle_beta   90.00
_cell.angle_gamma   90.00
#
_symmetry.space_group_name_H-M   'P 1'
#
loop_
_entity.id
_entity.type
_entity.pdbx_description
1 polymer ?
#
loop_
_entity_poly.entity_id
_entity_poly.type
_entity_poly.pdbx_seq_one_letter_code
_entity_poly.pdbx_strand_id
1 'polypeptide(L)'
;MSFITKSLNAIFPDESKKTIKSLTPLVDKVFSYEDELKTLSHDELKARSLSLKAEVMSKLEGLSGDALTTQEKKVLEDVLPVAFALVRESSRRTLHMMHYRVQVIGGILLHRGHIAEMRTGEGKTLVATLPTYLNALPGKGVHVVTVNEYLAKRDAVWMGQVYDALGLSVGVVVHGLPTAQ
;
A
#
# COMPACT_ATOMS: atom_id res chain seq x y z
N MET A 1 19.15 26.07 18.11
CA MET A 1 18.33 25.10 18.89
C MET A 1 18.69 25.25 20.35
N SER A 2 17.73 25.65 21.18
CA SER A 2 17.92 25.92 22.62
C SER A 2 18.30 24.65 23.36
N PHE A 3 19.15 24.78 24.41
CA PHE A 3 19.57 23.70 25.30
C PHE A 3 18.36 22.96 25.94
N ILE A 4 17.27 23.70 26.20
CA ILE A 4 15.98 23.17 26.69
C ILE A 4 15.34 22.20 25.71
N THR A 5 15.39 22.46 24.40
CA THR A 5 14.82 21.56 23.37
C THR A 5 15.62 20.26 23.27
N LYS A 6 16.94 20.27 23.50
CA LYS A 6 17.77 19.07 23.55
C LYS A 6 17.47 18.20 24.78
N SER A 7 17.26 18.83 25.92
CA SER A 7 16.96 18.11 27.18
C SER A 7 15.54 17.51 27.16
N LEU A 8 14.55 18.22 26.61
CA LEU A 8 13.19 17.70 26.42
C LEU A 8 13.16 16.51 25.45
N ASN A 9 13.90 16.58 24.36
CA ASN A 9 13.98 15.46 23.39
C ASN A 9 14.73 14.22 23.95
N ALA A 10 15.54 14.38 25.00
CA ALA A 10 16.20 13.26 25.68
C ALA A 10 15.25 12.57 26.68
N ILE A 11 14.29 13.32 27.26
CA ILE A 11 13.30 12.80 28.20
C ILE A 11 12.06 12.24 27.49
N PHE A 12 11.67 12.85 26.36
CA PHE A 12 10.58 12.41 25.49
C PHE A 12 11.16 12.07 24.12
N PRO A 13 11.62 10.84 23.90
CA PRO A 13 12.10 10.44 22.59
C PRO A 13 10.94 10.60 21.58
N ASP A 14 11.25 11.23 20.44
CA ASP A 14 10.32 11.41 19.33
C ASP A 14 9.83 10.01 18.87
N GLU A 15 8.63 9.63 19.32
CA GLU A 15 8.03 8.33 19.01
C GLU A 15 7.96 8.06 17.50
N SER A 16 7.77 9.13 16.71
CA SER A 16 7.78 9.04 15.26
C SER A 16 9.13 8.55 14.73
N LYS A 17 10.24 9.07 15.25
CA LYS A 17 11.59 8.62 14.85
C LYS A 17 11.87 7.18 15.24
N LYS A 18 11.43 6.77 16.44
CA LYS A 18 11.56 5.39 16.92
C LYS A 18 10.76 4.45 16.03
N THR A 19 9.51 4.80 15.73
CA THR A 19 8.63 4.04 14.83
C THR A 19 9.24 3.91 13.43
N ILE A 20 9.67 5.02 12.83
CA ILE A 20 10.32 5.01 11.50
C ILE A 20 11.55 4.10 11.51
N LYS A 21 12.39 4.18 12.54
CA LYS A 21 13.59 3.34 12.65
C LYS A 21 13.23 1.86 12.78
N SER A 22 12.17 1.51 13.50
CA SER A 22 11.72 0.12 13.65
C SER A 22 11.19 -0.49 12.36
N LEU A 23 10.75 0.33 11.40
CA LEU A 23 10.25 -0.12 10.10
C LEU A 23 11.37 -0.37 9.07
N THR A 24 12.60 0.09 9.34
CA THR A 24 13.72 -0.04 8.40
C THR A 24 13.93 -1.46 7.88
N PRO A 25 13.95 -2.53 8.72
CA PRO A 25 14.14 -3.90 8.22
C PRO A 25 13.01 -4.36 7.28
N LEU A 26 11.77 -3.95 7.56
CA LEU A 26 10.62 -4.26 6.71
C LEU A 26 10.71 -3.55 5.36
N VAL A 27 11.12 -2.28 5.37
CA VAL A 27 11.39 -1.51 4.15
C VAL A 27 12.51 -2.14 3.34
N ASP A 28 13.61 -2.55 3.97
CA ASP A 28 14.72 -3.24 3.30
C ASP A 28 14.23 -4.52 2.62
N LYS A 29 13.35 -5.28 3.27
CA LYS A 29 12.73 -6.47 2.68
C LYS A 29 11.85 -6.14 1.47
N VAL A 30 11.13 -5.02 1.45
CA VAL A 30 10.39 -4.56 0.25
C VAL A 30 11.35 -4.33 -0.91
N PHE A 31 12.46 -3.66 -0.65
CA PHE A 31 13.45 -3.32 -1.68
C PHE A 31 14.25 -4.52 -2.18
N SER A 32 14.41 -5.57 -1.36
CA SER A 32 15.15 -6.78 -1.78
C SER A 32 14.49 -7.57 -2.90
N TYR A 33 13.21 -7.37 -3.17
CA TYR A 33 12.50 -7.98 -4.31
C TYR A 33 12.72 -7.24 -5.64
N GLU A 34 13.35 -6.07 -5.64
CA GLU A 34 13.41 -5.18 -6.80
C GLU A 34 14.08 -5.85 -8.01
N ASP A 35 15.23 -6.48 -7.80
CA ASP A 35 16.00 -7.08 -8.88
C ASP A 35 15.29 -8.30 -9.48
N GLU A 36 14.67 -9.14 -8.64
CA GLU A 36 13.84 -10.26 -9.09
C GLU A 36 12.67 -9.79 -9.96
N LEU A 37 11.88 -8.83 -9.46
CA LEU A 37 10.68 -8.38 -10.14
C LEU A 37 10.96 -7.62 -11.44
N LYS A 38 12.10 -6.95 -11.55
CA LYS A 38 12.53 -6.28 -12.79
C LYS A 38 12.73 -7.24 -13.96
N THR A 39 13.12 -8.50 -13.69
CA THR A 39 13.36 -9.50 -14.74
C THR A 39 12.09 -10.09 -15.33
N LEU A 40 10.96 -9.98 -14.62
CA LEU A 40 9.69 -10.54 -15.05
C LEU A 40 9.11 -9.74 -16.23
N SER A 41 8.46 -10.42 -17.16
CA SER A 41 7.57 -9.80 -18.15
C SER A 41 6.33 -9.17 -17.50
N HIS A 42 5.51 -8.45 -18.26
CA HIS A 42 4.24 -7.90 -17.74
C HIS A 42 3.27 -9.01 -17.30
N ASP A 43 3.17 -10.08 -18.10
CA ASP A 43 2.28 -11.20 -17.81
C ASP A 43 2.75 -12.03 -16.60
N GLU A 44 4.06 -12.23 -16.46
CA GLU A 44 4.64 -12.89 -15.28
C GLU A 44 4.44 -12.06 -14.00
N LEU A 45 4.58 -10.72 -14.07
CA LEU A 45 4.30 -9.85 -12.93
C LEU A 45 2.83 -9.96 -12.51
N LYS A 46 1.90 -9.93 -13.47
CA LYS A 46 0.46 -10.12 -13.23
C LYS A 46 0.16 -11.50 -12.66
N ALA A 47 0.75 -12.54 -13.21
CA ALA A 47 0.61 -13.92 -12.71
C ALA A 47 1.12 -14.04 -11.26
N ARG A 48 2.26 -13.43 -10.95
CA ARG A 48 2.80 -13.39 -9.58
C ARG A 48 1.85 -12.69 -8.60
N SER A 49 1.22 -11.58 -9.02
CA SER A 49 0.20 -10.87 -8.24
C SER A 49 -1.04 -11.73 -7.99
N LEU A 50 -1.55 -12.39 -9.03
CA LEU A 50 -2.73 -13.26 -8.92
C LEU A 50 -2.44 -14.50 -8.04
N SER A 51 -1.24 -15.07 -8.13
CA SER A 51 -0.80 -16.15 -7.24
C SER A 51 -0.74 -15.70 -5.77
N LEU A 52 -0.22 -14.50 -5.51
CA LEU A 52 -0.21 -13.93 -4.16
C LEU A 52 -1.63 -13.72 -3.61
N LYS A 53 -2.54 -13.23 -4.45
CA LYS A 53 -3.96 -13.07 -4.08
C LYS A 53 -4.59 -14.43 -3.73
N ALA A 54 -4.37 -15.46 -4.55
CA ALA A 54 -4.88 -16.81 -4.32
C ALA A 54 -4.32 -17.41 -3.01
N GLU A 55 -3.03 -17.20 -2.73
CA GLU A 55 -2.40 -17.61 -1.47
C GLU A 55 -3.06 -16.94 -0.25
N VAL A 56 -3.27 -15.63 -0.30
CA VAL A 56 -3.95 -14.89 0.78
C VAL A 56 -5.37 -15.42 0.99
N MET A 57 -6.14 -15.57 -0.08
CA MET A 57 -7.52 -16.06 0.00
C MET A 57 -7.59 -17.49 0.57
N SER A 58 -6.72 -18.38 0.14
CA SER A 58 -6.64 -19.77 0.65
C SER A 58 -6.33 -19.81 2.16
N LYS A 59 -5.47 -18.91 2.66
CA LYS A 59 -5.16 -18.83 4.10
C LYS A 59 -6.31 -18.29 4.96
N LEU A 60 -7.32 -17.69 4.33
CA LEU A 60 -8.50 -17.13 4.99
C LEU A 60 -9.75 -17.97 4.79
N GLU A 61 -9.68 -18.99 3.94
CA GLU A 61 -10.83 -19.86 3.62
C GLU A 61 -11.37 -20.56 4.86
N GLY A 62 -12.70 -20.60 4.97
CA GLY A 62 -13.41 -21.26 6.09
C GLY A 62 -13.36 -20.49 7.43
N LEU A 63 -12.68 -19.36 7.51
CA LEU A 63 -12.62 -18.55 8.71
C LEU A 63 -13.74 -17.49 8.75
N SER A 64 -14.21 -17.16 9.95
CA SER A 64 -15.22 -16.12 10.18
C SER A 64 -15.01 -15.40 11.51
N GLY A 65 -15.67 -14.24 11.70
CA GLY A 65 -15.61 -13.47 12.94
C GLY A 65 -14.20 -13.06 13.36
N ASP A 66 -13.88 -13.19 14.64
CA ASP A 66 -12.59 -12.77 15.21
C ASP A 66 -11.42 -13.61 14.69
N ALA A 67 -11.64 -14.90 14.41
CA ALA A 67 -10.61 -15.76 13.83
C ALA A 67 -10.19 -15.27 12.46
N LEU A 68 -11.15 -14.89 11.60
CA LEU A 68 -10.87 -14.30 10.30
C LEU A 68 -10.10 -12.98 10.44
N THR A 69 -10.56 -12.08 11.31
CA THR A 69 -9.91 -10.76 11.51
C THR A 69 -8.47 -10.89 11.99
N THR A 70 -8.23 -11.81 12.92
CA THR A 70 -6.88 -12.05 13.47
C THR A 70 -5.96 -12.66 12.41
N GLN A 71 -6.44 -13.66 11.70
CA GLN A 71 -5.64 -14.33 10.66
C GLN A 71 -5.37 -13.40 9.47
N GLU A 72 -6.34 -12.58 9.06
CA GLU A 72 -6.19 -11.62 7.98
C GLU A 72 -5.07 -10.62 8.28
N LYS A 73 -5.05 -10.02 9.47
CA LYS A 73 -3.97 -9.12 9.90
C LYS A 73 -2.61 -9.79 9.80
N LYS A 74 -2.50 -11.03 10.28
CA LYS A 74 -1.25 -11.78 10.24
C LYS A 74 -0.80 -12.07 8.81
N VAL A 75 -1.70 -12.58 7.98
CA VAL A 75 -1.40 -12.92 6.58
C VAL A 75 -1.00 -11.69 5.78
N LEU A 76 -1.69 -10.55 5.97
CA LEU A 76 -1.36 -9.31 5.28
C LEU A 76 0.01 -8.75 5.71
N GLU A 77 0.36 -8.83 7.00
CA GLU A 77 1.71 -8.44 7.46
C GLU A 77 2.79 -9.36 6.87
N ASP A 78 2.55 -10.67 6.79
CA ASP A 78 3.50 -11.64 6.22
C ASP A 78 3.79 -11.37 4.73
N VAL A 79 2.76 -11.02 3.95
CA VAL A 79 2.87 -10.78 2.51
C VAL A 79 3.18 -9.33 2.14
N LEU A 80 3.12 -8.39 3.09
CA LEU A 80 3.34 -6.95 2.85
C LEU A 80 4.60 -6.66 2.04
N PRO A 81 5.78 -7.26 2.31
CA PRO A 81 6.99 -6.93 1.58
C PRO A 81 6.89 -7.22 0.08
N VAL A 82 6.40 -8.40 -0.29
CA VAL A 82 6.25 -8.78 -1.69
C VAL A 82 5.10 -8.01 -2.36
N ALA A 83 4.01 -7.76 -1.65
CA ALA A 83 2.88 -6.98 -2.16
C ALA A 83 3.31 -5.54 -2.50
N PHE A 84 4.03 -4.88 -1.60
CA PHE A 84 4.55 -3.53 -1.84
C PHE A 84 5.59 -3.50 -2.96
N ALA A 85 6.43 -4.52 -3.07
CA ALA A 85 7.38 -4.64 -4.15
C ALA A 85 6.69 -4.78 -5.52
N LEU A 86 5.60 -5.57 -5.61
CA LEU A 86 4.78 -5.69 -6.82
C LEU A 86 4.17 -4.35 -7.23
N VAL A 87 3.61 -3.59 -6.29
CA VAL A 87 3.07 -2.25 -6.56
C VAL A 87 4.16 -1.30 -7.04
N ARG A 88 5.34 -1.30 -6.42
CA ARG A 88 6.48 -0.47 -6.83
C ARG A 88 6.90 -0.77 -8.27
N GLU A 89 7.04 -2.04 -8.62
CA GLU A 89 7.42 -2.46 -9.96
C GLU A 89 6.31 -2.16 -10.99
N SER A 90 5.04 -2.41 -10.66
CA SER A 90 3.91 -2.04 -11.50
C SER A 90 3.87 -0.53 -11.75
N SER A 91 4.01 0.29 -10.71
CA SER A 91 4.05 1.75 -10.81
C SER A 91 5.21 2.26 -11.67
N ARG A 92 6.40 1.63 -11.57
CA ARG A 92 7.54 1.94 -12.43
C ARG A 92 7.23 1.71 -13.90
N ARG A 93 6.53 0.62 -14.21
CA ARG A 93 6.19 0.24 -15.60
C ARG A 93 5.05 1.07 -16.19
N THR A 94 3.99 1.32 -15.41
CA THR A 94 2.76 1.96 -15.91
C THR A 94 2.79 3.47 -15.81
N LEU A 95 3.35 4.01 -14.72
CA LEU A 95 3.36 5.44 -14.43
C LEU A 95 4.74 6.10 -14.60
N HIS A 96 5.79 5.30 -14.83
CA HIS A 96 7.19 5.75 -14.78
C HIS A 96 7.56 6.41 -13.44
N MET A 97 6.86 6.02 -12.38
CA MET A 97 7.08 6.50 -11.01
C MET A 97 7.43 5.33 -10.09
N MET A 98 8.35 5.56 -9.17
CA MET A 98 8.80 4.55 -8.22
C MET A 98 8.72 5.10 -6.81
N HIS A 99 8.17 4.32 -5.90
CA HIS A 99 8.06 4.72 -4.50
C HIS A 99 9.44 4.81 -3.84
N TYR A 100 9.69 5.92 -3.17
CA TYR A 100 10.87 6.11 -2.32
C TYR A 100 10.68 5.41 -0.96
N ARG A 101 11.79 5.20 -0.24
CA ARG A 101 11.76 4.56 1.07
C ARG A 101 10.79 5.22 2.06
N VAL A 102 10.76 6.55 2.11
CA VAL A 102 9.83 7.31 2.97
C VAL A 102 8.37 7.08 2.60
N GLN A 103 8.08 6.89 1.31
CA GLN A 103 6.74 6.59 0.82
C GLN A 103 6.31 5.15 1.17
N VAL A 104 7.23 4.20 1.12
CA VAL A 104 6.98 2.82 1.59
C VAL A 104 6.67 2.83 3.09
N ILE A 105 7.42 3.59 3.90
CA ILE A 105 7.11 3.78 5.33
C ILE A 105 5.70 4.34 5.51
N GLY A 106 5.34 5.38 4.76
CA GLY A 106 3.98 5.95 4.77
C GLY A 106 2.90 4.92 4.45
N GLY A 107 3.12 4.08 3.44
CA GLY A 107 2.23 2.97 3.08
C GLY A 107 2.06 1.94 4.19
N ILE A 108 3.14 1.57 4.88
CA ILE A 108 3.11 0.64 6.03
C ILE A 108 2.30 1.24 7.18
N LEU A 109 2.53 2.52 7.50
CA LEU A 109 1.80 3.20 8.56
C LEU A 109 0.30 3.29 8.26
N LEU A 110 -0.08 3.61 7.02
CA LEU A 110 -1.48 3.63 6.59
C LEU A 110 -2.12 2.23 6.69
N HIS A 111 -1.42 1.17 6.25
CA HIS A 111 -1.91 -0.21 6.40
C HIS A 111 -2.18 -0.57 7.85
N ARG A 112 -1.33 -0.13 8.78
CA ARG A 112 -1.46 -0.38 10.21
C ARG A 112 -2.46 0.54 10.93
N GLY A 113 -3.21 1.37 10.19
CA GLY A 113 -4.23 2.27 10.73
C GLY A 113 -3.69 3.55 11.36
N HIS A 114 -2.43 3.90 11.11
CA HIS A 114 -1.86 5.18 11.55
C HIS A 114 -2.16 6.30 10.56
N ILE A 115 -2.06 7.54 11.03
CA ILE A 115 -2.08 8.73 10.18
C ILE A 115 -0.65 9.00 9.70
N ALA A 116 -0.48 9.04 8.38
CA ALA A 116 0.79 9.40 7.75
C ALA A 116 0.70 10.85 7.24
N GLU A 117 1.28 11.79 7.97
CA GLU A 117 1.38 13.17 7.52
C GLU A 117 2.48 13.31 6.48
N MET A 118 2.13 13.86 5.33
CA MET A 118 3.03 14.13 4.22
C MET A 118 2.76 15.53 3.66
N ARG A 119 3.82 16.26 3.31
CA ARG A 119 3.70 17.60 2.72
C ARG A 119 3.07 17.55 1.33
N THR A 120 2.55 18.68 0.88
CA THR A 120 2.06 18.82 -0.50
C THR A 120 3.21 18.54 -1.48
N GLY A 121 2.92 17.75 -2.53
CA GLY A 121 3.93 17.36 -3.53
C GLY A 121 4.73 16.10 -3.19
N GLU A 122 4.64 15.52 -2.00
CA GLU A 122 5.40 14.31 -1.61
C GLU A 122 4.79 12.99 -2.10
N GLY A 123 3.77 13.05 -2.96
CA GLY A 123 3.24 11.88 -3.64
C GLY A 123 2.25 11.06 -2.82
N LYS A 124 1.41 11.70 -1.98
CA LYS A 124 0.38 11.01 -1.18
C LYS A 124 -0.50 10.05 -1.98
N THR A 125 -0.92 10.44 -3.17
CA THR A 125 -1.74 9.59 -4.07
C THR A 125 -1.00 8.32 -4.46
N LEU A 126 0.29 8.42 -4.75
CA LEU A 126 1.13 7.27 -5.08
C LEU A 126 1.34 6.37 -3.86
N VAL A 127 1.57 6.94 -2.67
CA VAL A 127 1.71 6.19 -1.42
C VAL A 127 0.47 5.35 -1.12
N ALA A 128 -0.73 5.90 -1.36
CA ALA A 128 -1.98 5.19 -1.13
C ALA A 128 -2.11 3.89 -1.95
N THR A 129 -1.40 3.76 -3.07
CA THR A 129 -1.46 2.54 -3.89
C THR A 129 -0.94 1.32 -3.16
N LEU A 130 0.05 1.48 -2.28
CA LEU A 130 0.68 0.40 -1.52
C LEU A 130 -0.32 -0.30 -0.59
N PRO A 131 -0.92 0.39 0.41
CA PRO A 131 -1.89 -0.24 1.30
C PRO A 131 -3.18 -0.63 0.59
N THR A 132 -3.60 0.10 -0.45
CA THR A 132 -4.81 -0.24 -1.22
C THR A 132 -4.67 -1.61 -1.88
N TYR A 133 -3.56 -1.86 -2.59
CA TYR A 133 -3.31 -3.16 -3.20
C TYR A 133 -3.25 -4.29 -2.15
N LEU A 134 -2.46 -4.10 -1.09
CA LEU A 134 -2.30 -5.10 -0.03
C LEU A 134 -3.65 -5.49 0.58
N ASN A 135 -4.45 -4.49 0.97
CA ASN A 135 -5.75 -4.73 1.62
C ASN A 135 -6.84 -5.22 0.63
N ALA A 136 -6.61 -5.14 -0.68
CA ALA A 136 -7.50 -5.72 -1.69
C ALA A 136 -7.27 -7.23 -1.92
N LEU A 137 -6.13 -7.80 -1.50
CA LEU A 137 -5.80 -9.21 -1.70
C LEU A 137 -6.83 -10.19 -1.10
N PRO A 138 -7.46 -9.91 0.07
CA PRO A 138 -8.53 -10.76 0.61
C PRO A 138 -9.81 -10.81 -0.23
N GLY A 139 -9.95 -9.95 -1.26
CA GLY A 139 -11.12 -9.94 -2.15
C GLY A 139 -12.34 -9.19 -1.61
N LYS A 140 -12.23 -8.49 -0.48
CA LYS A 140 -13.33 -7.74 0.15
C LYS A 140 -13.56 -6.34 -0.44
N GLY A 141 -12.67 -5.88 -1.32
CA GLY A 141 -12.64 -4.51 -1.83
C GLY A 141 -11.97 -3.52 -0.87
N VAL A 142 -11.53 -2.39 -1.41
CA VAL A 142 -10.94 -1.29 -0.65
C VAL A 142 -11.50 0.03 -1.17
N HIS A 143 -11.86 0.92 -0.26
CA HIS A 143 -12.33 2.25 -0.58
C HIS A 143 -11.23 3.28 -0.39
N VAL A 144 -10.90 4.01 -1.46
CA VAL A 144 -10.02 5.19 -1.39
C VAL A 144 -10.90 6.44 -1.44
N VAL A 145 -10.95 7.17 -0.34
CA VAL A 145 -11.80 8.37 -0.21
C VAL A 145 -10.98 9.62 -0.55
N THR A 146 -11.51 10.44 -1.43
CA THR A 146 -10.93 11.72 -1.83
C THR A 146 -11.82 12.89 -1.40
N VAL A 147 -11.25 14.12 -1.37
CA VAL A 147 -11.97 15.30 -0.92
C VAL A 147 -13.07 15.76 -1.90
N ASN A 148 -13.01 15.35 -3.17
CA ASN A 148 -14.00 15.69 -4.20
C ASN A 148 -14.00 14.70 -5.36
N GLU A 149 -15.04 14.78 -6.20
CA GLU A 149 -15.25 13.90 -7.35
C GLU A 149 -14.19 14.02 -8.43
N TYR A 150 -13.65 15.23 -8.64
CA TYR A 150 -12.58 15.43 -9.62
C TYR A 150 -11.37 14.58 -9.26
N LEU A 151 -10.95 14.62 -8.00
CA LEU A 151 -9.84 13.80 -7.52
C LEU A 151 -10.17 12.32 -7.55
N ALA A 152 -11.40 11.91 -7.21
CA ALA A 152 -11.83 10.53 -7.31
C ALA A 152 -11.65 9.98 -8.74
N LYS A 153 -12.14 10.71 -9.73
CA LYS A 153 -12.01 10.33 -11.16
C LYS A 153 -10.57 10.33 -11.61
N ARG A 154 -9.82 11.41 -11.31
CA ARG A 154 -8.42 11.54 -11.70
C ARG A 154 -7.57 10.40 -11.13
N ASP A 155 -7.71 10.15 -9.83
CA ASP A 155 -6.87 9.16 -9.12
C ASP A 155 -7.23 7.74 -9.52
N ALA A 156 -8.51 7.46 -9.78
CA ALA A 156 -8.94 6.16 -10.30
C ALA A 156 -8.37 5.87 -11.71
N VAL A 157 -8.38 6.84 -12.61
CA VAL A 157 -7.80 6.69 -13.96
C VAL A 157 -6.27 6.57 -13.87
N TRP A 158 -5.65 7.38 -13.06
CA TRP A 158 -4.19 7.44 -13.00
C TRP A 158 -3.60 6.26 -12.23
N MET A 159 -3.98 6.08 -10.96
CA MET A 159 -3.49 4.97 -10.13
C MET A 159 -4.11 3.63 -10.51
N GLY A 160 -5.27 3.64 -11.17
CA GLY A 160 -5.94 2.45 -11.68
C GLY A 160 -5.05 1.59 -12.59
N GLN A 161 -4.16 2.22 -13.36
CA GLN A 161 -3.20 1.53 -14.22
C GLN A 161 -2.27 0.59 -13.42
N VAL A 162 -1.89 0.99 -12.20
CA VAL A 162 -1.04 0.16 -11.31
C VAL A 162 -1.80 -1.10 -10.88
N TYR A 163 -3.07 -0.94 -10.52
CA TYR A 163 -3.92 -2.04 -10.05
C TYR A 163 -4.30 -2.98 -11.18
N ASP A 164 -4.65 -2.45 -12.36
CA ASP A 164 -5.00 -3.25 -13.54
C ASP A 164 -3.83 -4.12 -13.99
N ALA A 165 -2.63 -3.56 -14.05
CA ALA A 165 -1.42 -4.32 -14.37
C ALA A 165 -1.12 -5.46 -13.37
N LEU A 166 -1.66 -5.37 -12.15
CA LEU A 166 -1.59 -6.42 -11.12
C LEU A 166 -2.85 -7.31 -11.06
N GLY A 167 -3.82 -7.10 -11.97
CA GLY A 167 -5.02 -7.92 -12.07
C GLY A 167 -6.13 -7.58 -11.07
N LEU A 168 -6.16 -6.33 -10.57
CA LEU A 168 -7.28 -5.80 -9.79
C LEU A 168 -8.12 -4.84 -10.62
N SER A 169 -9.44 -4.88 -10.44
CA SER A 169 -10.37 -3.92 -11.04
C SER A 169 -10.54 -2.67 -10.19
N VAL A 170 -10.83 -1.55 -10.84
CA VAL A 170 -11.07 -0.25 -10.20
C VAL A 170 -12.42 0.30 -10.63
N GLY A 171 -13.22 0.75 -9.68
CA GLY A 171 -14.46 1.49 -9.90
C GLY A 171 -14.37 2.89 -9.29
N VAL A 172 -15.22 3.79 -9.73
CA VAL A 172 -15.35 5.15 -9.20
C VAL A 172 -16.78 5.38 -8.75
N VAL A 173 -16.94 5.88 -7.54
CA VAL A 173 -18.25 6.31 -7.01
C VAL A 173 -18.28 7.84 -7.01
N VAL A 174 -19.16 8.43 -7.80
CA VAL A 174 -19.37 9.87 -7.89
C VAL A 174 -20.86 10.15 -8.08
N HIS A 175 -21.28 11.39 -7.78
CA HIS A 175 -22.68 11.79 -7.96
C HIS A 175 -23.12 11.67 -9.45
N GLY A 176 -24.33 11.20 -9.69
CA GLY A 176 -24.91 11.13 -11.02
C GLY A 176 -24.46 9.96 -11.91
N LEU A 177 -23.61 9.05 -11.40
CA LEU A 177 -23.40 7.78 -12.10
C LEU A 177 -24.62 6.87 -11.87
N PRO A 178 -25.15 6.20 -12.93
CA PRO A 178 -26.18 5.18 -12.75
C PRO A 178 -25.61 4.06 -11.87
N THR A 179 -26.40 3.62 -10.89
CA THR A 179 -26.07 2.41 -10.13
C THR A 179 -25.93 1.27 -11.14
N ALA A 180 -24.76 0.66 -11.20
CA ALA A 180 -24.56 -0.52 -12.03
C ALA A 180 -25.57 -1.60 -11.55
N GLN A 181 -26.43 -2.03 -12.47
CA GLN A 181 -27.34 -3.15 -12.24
C GLN A 181 -26.57 -4.46 -12.27
#